data_8a3639e2d98980c65548547fd9dfcf98
#
_entry.id   8a3639e2d98980c65548547fd9dfcf98
#
_cell.length_a   1.000
_cell.length_b   1.000
_cell.length_c   1.000
_cell.angle_alpha   90.00
_cell.angle_beta   90.00
_cell.angle_gamma   90.00
#
_symmetry.space_group_name_H-M   'P 1'
#
loop_
_entity.id
_entity.type
_entity.pdbx_description
1 polymer ?
#
loop_
_entity_poly.entity_id
_entity_poly.type
_entity_poly.pdbx_seq_one_letter_code
_entity_poly.pdbx_strand_id
1 'polypeptide(L)'
;MATYLEIEKPLLELEEKYAALSRAWQPRDADMDSGILLMQEKLTQLKEQFFHQLSPHEKVQMARHPQRPYPPDYVRLIFSNFLELHGDRRFADDQAIFGGFAFFDQQPVMLIATRKGRDLKTNMETNFGCAHPEGYRKAMRLMKLADKVKCPVITLVDTPGA
;
A
#
# COMPACT_ATOMS: atom_id res chain seq x y z
N MET A 1 -3.04 -4.01 -19.14
CA MET A 1 -3.29 -5.40 -18.73
C MET A 1 -2.93 -5.51 -17.25
N ALA A 2 -3.81 -6.11 -16.44
CA ALA A 2 -3.48 -6.39 -15.04
C ALA A 2 -2.36 -7.44 -15.01
N THR A 3 -1.26 -7.12 -14.34
CA THR A 3 -0.13 -8.05 -14.22
C THR A 3 -0.36 -8.85 -12.95
N TYR A 4 -0.69 -10.11 -13.09
CA TYR A 4 -0.86 -11.04 -11.97
C TYR A 4 0.38 -11.91 -11.82
N LEU A 5 0.66 -12.35 -10.59
CA LEU A 5 1.66 -13.35 -10.34
C LEU A 5 1.12 -14.75 -10.70
N GLU A 6 1.99 -15.63 -11.16
CA GLU A 6 1.57 -17.00 -11.52
C GLU A 6 0.91 -17.76 -10.37
N ILE A 7 1.36 -17.49 -9.14
CA ILE A 7 0.82 -18.07 -7.91
C ILE A 7 -0.63 -17.64 -7.63
N GLU A 8 -1.10 -16.53 -8.19
CA GLU A 8 -2.46 -16.01 -7.97
C GLU A 8 -3.49 -16.60 -8.94
N LYS A 9 -3.07 -17.29 -10.02
CA LYS A 9 -3.97 -17.81 -11.04
C LYS A 9 -5.17 -18.60 -10.48
N PRO A 10 -5.01 -19.52 -9.50
CA PRO A 10 -6.15 -20.30 -8.98
C PRO A 10 -7.18 -19.42 -8.27
N LEU A 11 -6.74 -18.34 -7.60
CA LEU A 11 -7.65 -17.39 -6.95
C LEU A 11 -8.40 -16.55 -7.98
N LEU A 12 -7.71 -16.08 -9.01
CA LEU A 12 -8.29 -15.28 -10.08
C LEU A 12 -9.37 -16.02 -10.85
N GLU A 13 -9.12 -17.28 -11.23
CA GLU A 13 -10.12 -18.12 -11.89
C GLU A 13 -11.40 -18.27 -11.06
N LEU A 14 -11.27 -18.38 -9.75
CA LEU A 14 -12.40 -18.48 -8.86
C LEU A 14 -13.11 -17.13 -8.68
N GLU A 15 -12.37 -16.04 -8.58
CA GLU A 15 -12.92 -14.69 -8.53
C GLU A 15 -13.70 -14.33 -9.81
N GLU A 16 -13.19 -14.70 -10.97
CA GLU A 16 -13.87 -14.51 -12.25
C GLU A 16 -15.19 -15.29 -12.33
N LYS A 17 -15.18 -16.55 -11.88
CA LYS A 17 -16.39 -17.37 -11.79
C LYS A 17 -17.42 -16.77 -10.83
N TYR A 18 -16.98 -16.32 -9.66
CA TYR A 18 -17.84 -15.64 -8.70
C TYR A 18 -18.43 -14.35 -9.27
N ALA A 19 -17.59 -13.52 -9.91
CA ALA A 19 -18.01 -12.26 -10.52
C ALA A 19 -18.98 -12.47 -11.70
N ALA A 20 -18.82 -13.55 -12.47
CA ALA A 20 -19.73 -13.91 -13.56
C ALA A 20 -21.10 -14.34 -13.00
N LEU A 21 -21.14 -15.17 -11.97
CA LEU A 21 -22.37 -15.60 -11.31
C LEU A 21 -23.08 -14.43 -10.62
N SER A 22 -22.35 -13.57 -9.90
CA SER A 22 -22.91 -12.39 -9.25
C SER A 22 -23.51 -11.39 -10.23
N ARG A 23 -22.95 -11.27 -11.45
CA ARG A 23 -23.51 -10.42 -12.52
C ARG A 23 -24.75 -11.01 -13.16
N ALA A 24 -24.85 -12.34 -13.26
CA ALA A 24 -26.01 -13.05 -13.81
C ALA A 24 -27.16 -13.13 -12.81
N TRP A 25 -26.91 -12.83 -11.54
CA TRP A 25 -27.89 -12.93 -10.46
C TRP A 25 -29.04 -11.91 -10.63
N GLN A 26 -30.25 -12.39 -10.41
CA GLN A 26 -31.46 -11.58 -10.30
C GLN A 26 -32.13 -11.80 -8.93
N PRO A 27 -32.62 -10.75 -8.23
CA PRO A 27 -33.08 -10.83 -6.84
C PRO A 27 -34.37 -11.66 -6.59
N ARG A 28 -34.66 -12.66 -7.38
CA ARG A 28 -35.88 -13.47 -7.29
C ARG A 28 -35.63 -14.99 -7.24
N ASP A 29 -34.37 -15.40 -7.16
CA ASP A 29 -33.99 -16.81 -7.24
C ASP A 29 -33.30 -17.24 -5.93
N ALA A 30 -34.10 -17.76 -4.98
CA ALA A 30 -33.62 -18.13 -3.64
C ALA A 30 -32.54 -19.25 -3.68
N ASP A 31 -32.57 -20.10 -4.70
CA ASP A 31 -31.59 -21.16 -4.88
C ASP A 31 -30.25 -20.59 -5.36
N MET A 32 -30.26 -19.54 -6.17
CA MET A 32 -29.04 -18.83 -6.58
C MET A 32 -28.45 -18.00 -5.43
N ASP A 33 -29.26 -17.45 -4.54
CA ASP A 33 -28.78 -16.71 -3.35
C ASP A 33 -27.93 -17.61 -2.46
N SER A 34 -28.39 -18.83 -2.18
CA SER A 34 -27.64 -19.80 -1.39
C SER A 34 -26.35 -20.24 -2.08
N GLY A 35 -26.37 -20.40 -3.41
CA GLY A 35 -25.21 -20.76 -4.22
C GLY A 35 -24.13 -19.66 -4.24
N ILE A 36 -24.53 -18.41 -4.36
CA ILE A 36 -23.62 -17.26 -4.33
C ILE A 36 -22.97 -17.10 -2.95
N LEU A 37 -23.75 -17.21 -1.86
CA LEU A 37 -23.23 -17.16 -0.50
C LEU A 37 -22.21 -18.28 -0.24
N LEU A 38 -22.52 -19.51 -0.60
CA LEU A 38 -21.61 -20.66 -0.45
C LEU A 38 -20.30 -20.45 -1.24
N MET A 39 -20.41 -19.88 -2.45
CA MET A 39 -19.24 -19.59 -3.27
C MET A 39 -18.38 -18.47 -2.68
N GLN A 40 -19.00 -17.45 -2.09
CA GLN A 40 -18.30 -16.37 -1.39
C GLN A 40 -17.56 -16.89 -0.16
N GLU A 41 -18.19 -17.72 0.65
CA GLU A 41 -17.55 -18.39 1.79
C GLU A 41 -16.35 -19.24 1.34
N LYS A 42 -16.53 -20.03 0.30
CA LYS A 42 -15.46 -20.86 -0.27
C LYS A 42 -14.29 -20.03 -0.81
N LEU A 43 -14.58 -18.91 -1.47
CA LEU A 43 -13.56 -17.96 -1.94
C LEU A 43 -12.78 -17.37 -0.77
N THR A 44 -13.47 -16.98 0.31
CA THR A 44 -12.84 -16.44 1.52
C THR A 44 -11.92 -17.47 2.16
N GLN A 45 -12.40 -18.70 2.36
CA GLN A 45 -11.60 -19.79 2.92
C GLN A 45 -10.37 -20.11 2.07
N LEU A 46 -10.52 -20.16 0.74
CA LEU A 46 -9.39 -20.41 -0.17
C LEU A 46 -8.37 -19.28 -0.15
N LYS A 47 -8.80 -18.01 -0.05
CA LYS A 47 -7.89 -16.87 0.14
C LYS A 47 -7.10 -16.99 1.44
N GLU A 48 -7.75 -17.29 2.54
CA GLU A 48 -7.09 -17.48 3.83
C GLU A 48 -6.08 -18.62 3.76
N GLN A 49 -6.46 -19.77 3.24
CA GLN A 49 -5.55 -20.91 3.07
C GLN A 49 -4.37 -20.58 2.17
N PHE A 50 -4.60 -19.91 1.04
CA PHE A 50 -3.56 -19.49 0.11
C PHE A 50 -2.52 -18.61 0.80
N PHE A 51 -2.96 -17.53 1.49
CA PHE A 51 -2.04 -16.62 2.15
C PHE A 51 -1.30 -17.25 3.34
N HIS A 52 -1.92 -18.19 4.04
CA HIS A 52 -1.26 -18.92 5.13
C HIS A 52 -0.19 -19.91 4.63
N GLN A 53 -0.36 -20.48 3.45
CA GLN A 53 0.53 -21.51 2.90
C GLN A 53 1.69 -20.96 2.07
N LEU A 54 1.75 -19.65 1.84
CA LEU A 54 2.83 -19.02 1.06
C LEU A 54 4.20 -19.31 1.66
N SER A 55 5.11 -19.82 0.83
CA SER A 55 6.52 -19.94 1.14
C SER A 55 7.17 -18.57 1.37
N PRO A 56 8.33 -18.48 2.02
CA PRO A 56 9.04 -17.21 2.19
C PRO A 56 9.32 -16.47 0.86
N HIS A 57 9.64 -17.20 -0.20
CA HIS A 57 9.85 -16.64 -1.53
C HIS A 57 8.58 -16.01 -2.11
N GLU A 58 7.47 -16.73 -2.05
CA GLU A 58 6.16 -16.24 -2.52
C GLU A 58 5.69 -15.02 -1.72
N LYS A 59 5.92 -14.99 -0.41
CA LYS A 59 5.65 -13.79 0.42
C LYS A 59 6.44 -12.57 -0.07
N VAL A 60 7.70 -12.74 -0.46
CA VAL A 60 8.51 -11.65 -1.05
C VAL A 60 7.96 -11.23 -2.42
N GLN A 61 7.53 -12.17 -3.25
CA GLN A 61 6.89 -11.85 -4.54
C GLN A 61 5.59 -11.06 -4.32
N MET A 62 4.72 -11.50 -3.40
CA MET A 62 3.49 -10.77 -3.05
C MET A 62 3.77 -9.38 -2.49
N ALA A 63 4.79 -9.23 -1.63
CA ALA A 63 5.19 -7.93 -1.10
C ALA A 63 5.68 -6.97 -2.20
N ARG A 64 6.17 -7.50 -3.33
CA ARG A 64 6.66 -6.75 -4.50
C ARG A 64 5.66 -6.71 -5.66
N HIS A 65 4.41 -7.09 -5.41
CA HIS A 65 3.40 -7.14 -6.47
C HIS A 65 3.24 -5.77 -7.15
N PRO A 66 3.25 -5.69 -8.50
CA PRO A 66 3.23 -4.42 -9.24
C PRO A 66 2.00 -3.56 -8.97
N GLN A 67 0.86 -4.19 -8.65
CA GLN A 67 -0.41 -3.50 -8.37
C GLN A 67 -0.60 -3.16 -6.89
N ARG A 68 0.35 -3.53 -6.03
CA ARG A 68 0.25 -3.21 -4.61
C ARG A 68 0.26 -1.69 -4.42
N PRO A 69 -0.61 -1.13 -3.56
CA PRO A 69 -0.55 0.27 -3.20
C PRO A 69 0.79 0.61 -2.55
N TYR A 70 1.36 1.75 -2.90
CA TYR A 70 2.56 2.32 -2.28
C TYR A 70 2.19 3.41 -1.27
N PRO A 71 3.09 3.83 -0.37
CA PRO A 71 2.80 4.88 0.58
C PRO A 71 2.15 6.13 0.00
N PRO A 72 2.55 6.66 -1.18
CA PRO A 72 1.85 7.79 -1.80
C PRO A 72 0.38 7.53 -2.14
N ASP A 73 0.01 6.28 -2.45
CA ASP A 73 -1.39 5.92 -2.70
C ASP A 73 -2.21 5.96 -1.41
N TYR A 74 -1.67 5.43 -0.32
CA TYR A 74 -2.30 5.51 1.00
C TYR A 74 -2.46 6.95 1.45
N VAL A 75 -1.44 7.80 1.23
CA VAL A 75 -1.54 9.22 1.57
C VAL A 75 -2.70 9.88 0.85
N ARG A 76 -2.85 9.64 -0.44
CA ARG A 76 -3.94 10.20 -1.25
C ARG A 76 -5.33 9.69 -0.85
N LEU A 77 -5.43 8.42 -0.41
CA LEU A 77 -6.72 7.76 -0.13
C LEU A 77 -7.21 7.96 1.31
N ILE A 78 -6.29 8.12 2.27
CA ILE A 78 -6.61 8.08 3.71
C ILE A 78 -6.44 9.45 4.36
N PHE A 79 -5.50 10.27 3.86
CA PHE A 79 -5.19 11.57 4.46
C PHE A 79 -5.75 12.73 3.62
N SER A 80 -6.06 13.83 4.29
CA SER A 80 -6.46 15.07 3.64
C SER A 80 -5.47 16.20 3.92
N ASN A 81 -5.46 17.23 3.06
CA ASN A 81 -4.65 18.44 3.19
C ASN A 81 -3.16 18.17 3.46
N PHE A 82 -2.58 17.17 2.77
CA PHE A 82 -1.17 16.85 2.92
C PHE A 82 -0.29 18.00 2.44
N LEU A 83 0.53 18.53 3.35
CA LEU A 83 1.54 19.55 3.09
C LEU A 83 2.94 18.94 3.23
N GLU A 84 3.58 18.63 2.10
CA GLU A 84 4.94 18.06 2.09
C GLU A 84 5.99 19.06 2.56
N LEU A 85 6.90 18.61 3.42
CA LEU A 85 8.01 19.41 3.95
C LEU A 85 9.34 18.83 3.47
N HIS A 86 10.03 19.58 2.64
CA HIS A 86 11.25 19.17 1.96
C HIS A 86 12.54 19.46 2.73
N GLY A 87 13.58 18.70 2.41
CA GLY A 87 14.96 18.91 2.83
C GLY A 87 15.27 18.53 4.28
N ASP A 88 16.53 18.20 4.51
CA ASP A 88 17.06 17.86 5.83
C ASP A 88 17.52 19.10 6.64
N ARG A 89 17.51 20.29 6.02
CA ARG A 89 18.00 21.57 6.58
C ARG A 89 19.51 21.58 6.87
N ARG A 90 20.28 20.69 6.22
CA ARG A 90 21.74 20.60 6.36
C ARG A 90 22.46 20.48 5.04
N PHE A 91 22.05 19.55 4.16
CA PHE A 91 22.75 19.26 2.93
C PHE A 91 21.80 19.24 1.72
N ALA A 92 20.79 18.36 1.70
CA ALA A 92 19.93 18.20 0.53
C ALA A 92 18.53 17.69 0.90
N ASP A 93 17.70 17.54 -0.11
CA ASP A 93 16.47 16.77 -0.04
C ASP A 93 16.71 15.35 -0.58
N ASP A 94 15.91 14.38 -0.13
CA ASP A 94 15.90 13.01 -0.61
C ASP A 94 14.46 12.60 -0.94
N GLN A 95 14.24 12.22 -2.19
CA GLN A 95 12.91 11.85 -2.67
C GLN A 95 12.45 10.46 -2.19
N ALA A 96 13.37 9.61 -1.70
CA ALA A 96 13.04 8.28 -1.19
C ALA A 96 12.30 8.30 0.16
N ILE A 97 12.41 9.41 0.91
CA ILE A 97 11.59 9.68 2.09
C ILE A 97 10.83 10.98 1.86
N PHE A 98 9.55 10.97 2.08
CA PHE A 98 8.70 12.16 2.05
C PHE A 98 7.88 12.25 3.34
N GLY A 99 7.45 13.45 3.68
CA GLY A 99 6.66 13.64 4.87
C GLY A 99 6.25 15.08 5.06
N GLY A 100 5.33 15.30 5.98
CA GLY A 100 4.77 16.60 6.24
C GLY A 100 3.52 16.53 7.10
N PHE A 101 2.84 17.64 7.23
CA PHE A 101 1.57 17.70 7.93
C PHE A 101 0.42 17.18 7.06
N ALA A 102 -0.50 16.47 7.68
CA ALA A 102 -1.72 15.99 7.06
C ALA A 102 -2.85 15.94 8.10
N PHE A 103 -4.06 15.67 7.65
CA PHE A 103 -5.16 15.32 8.54
C PHE A 103 -5.54 13.85 8.33
N PHE A 104 -5.66 13.13 9.42
CA PHE A 104 -6.22 11.79 9.50
C PHE A 104 -7.47 11.83 10.37
N ASP A 105 -8.62 11.54 9.78
CA ASP A 105 -9.93 11.64 10.48
C ASP A 105 -10.08 12.97 11.24
N GLN A 106 -9.82 14.09 10.55
CA GLN A 106 -9.85 15.47 11.06
C GLN A 106 -8.80 15.80 12.14
N GLN A 107 -7.98 14.85 12.54
CA GLN A 107 -6.88 15.11 13.48
C GLN A 107 -5.59 15.47 12.72
N PRO A 108 -4.89 16.55 13.12
CA PRO A 108 -3.60 16.88 12.54
C PRO A 108 -2.56 15.83 12.92
N VAL A 109 -1.82 15.35 11.93
CA VAL A 109 -0.76 14.35 12.09
C VAL A 109 0.50 14.76 11.33
N MET A 110 1.65 14.30 11.79
CA MET A 110 2.89 14.32 11.02
C MET A 110 3.01 12.99 10.31
N LEU A 111 2.94 13.00 8.99
CA LEU A 111 3.16 11.82 8.16
C LEU A 111 4.62 11.73 7.74
N ILE A 112 5.23 10.56 7.84
CA ILE A 112 6.56 10.26 7.32
C ILE A 112 6.49 8.94 6.59
N ALA A 113 6.89 8.91 5.32
CA ALA A 113 6.72 7.73 4.49
C ALA A 113 7.90 7.52 3.55
N THR A 114 8.16 6.26 3.21
CA THR A 114 9.10 5.92 2.14
C THR A 114 8.41 6.02 0.79
N ARG A 115 9.18 6.37 -0.24
CA ARG A 115 8.71 6.46 -1.63
C ARG A 115 9.62 5.62 -2.52
N LYS A 116 9.04 4.77 -3.33
CA LYS A 116 9.70 4.11 -4.46
C LYS A 116 8.91 4.39 -5.73
N GLY A 117 9.58 4.35 -6.87
CA GLY A 117 8.94 4.60 -8.16
C GLY A 117 8.15 3.40 -8.68
N ARG A 118 7.31 3.65 -9.70
CA ARG A 118 6.58 2.61 -10.46
C ARG A 118 7.19 2.35 -11.83
N ASP A 119 7.99 3.28 -12.33
CA ASP A 119 8.71 3.21 -13.59
C ASP A 119 10.20 3.51 -13.37
N LEU A 120 11.01 3.33 -14.40
CA LEU A 120 12.45 3.51 -14.30
C LEU A 120 12.83 4.94 -13.89
N LYS A 121 12.15 5.95 -14.43
CA LYS A 121 12.45 7.35 -14.16
C LYS A 121 12.19 7.67 -12.68
N THR A 122 11.00 7.36 -12.19
CA THR A 122 10.64 7.62 -10.79
C THR A 122 11.44 6.74 -9.81
N ASN A 123 11.84 5.54 -10.20
CA ASN A 123 12.78 4.73 -9.41
C ASN A 123 14.16 5.37 -9.31
N MET A 124 14.68 5.95 -10.38
CA MET A 124 15.97 6.67 -10.32
C MET A 124 15.88 7.92 -9.42
N GLU A 125 14.79 8.68 -9.50
CA GLU A 125 14.56 9.87 -8.67
C GLU A 125 14.47 9.52 -7.17
N THR A 126 13.95 8.35 -6.84
CA THR A 126 13.81 7.86 -5.45
C THR A 126 14.90 6.89 -5.04
N ASN A 127 16.01 6.81 -5.79
CA ASN A 127 17.08 5.85 -5.56
C ASN A 127 16.56 4.42 -5.30
N PHE A 128 15.58 3.98 -6.10
CA PHE A 128 14.91 2.67 -5.99
C PHE A 128 14.25 2.41 -4.61
N GLY A 129 13.90 3.47 -3.89
CA GLY A 129 13.31 3.40 -2.55
C GLY A 129 14.34 3.22 -1.42
N CYS A 130 15.62 3.34 -1.73
CA CYS A 130 16.72 3.32 -0.76
C CYS A 130 17.10 4.74 -0.40
N ALA A 131 16.79 5.18 0.82
CA ALA A 131 17.03 6.54 1.23
C ALA A 131 18.51 6.84 1.44
N HIS A 132 18.93 8.04 1.03
CA HIS A 132 20.21 8.62 1.39
C HIS A 132 20.20 9.15 2.85
N PRO A 133 21.36 9.46 3.45
CA PRO A 133 21.43 10.04 4.80
C PRO A 133 20.54 11.28 5.00
N GLU A 134 20.33 12.06 3.94
CA GLU A 134 19.46 13.24 3.94
C GLU A 134 18.00 12.87 4.22
N GLY A 135 17.52 11.75 3.70
CA GLY A 135 16.16 11.27 3.92
C GLY A 135 15.93 10.92 5.39
N TYR A 136 16.86 10.21 6.01
CA TYR A 136 16.78 9.89 7.44
C TYR A 136 16.88 11.14 8.31
N ARG A 137 17.73 12.12 7.95
CA ARG A 137 17.80 13.39 8.66
C ARG A 137 16.53 14.21 8.50
N LYS A 138 15.90 14.20 7.30
CA LYS A 138 14.58 14.78 7.07
C LYS A 138 13.53 14.14 7.97
N ALA A 139 13.44 12.80 8.00
CA ALA A 139 12.51 12.09 8.88
C ALA A 139 12.71 12.48 10.34
N MET A 140 13.94 12.48 10.84
CA MET A 140 14.25 12.89 12.22
C MET A 140 13.83 14.36 12.48
N ARG A 141 14.07 15.26 11.53
CA ARG A 141 13.66 16.67 11.64
C ARG A 141 12.14 16.80 11.76
N LEU A 142 11.38 16.03 10.96
CA LEU A 142 9.92 16.02 11.00
C LEU A 142 9.40 15.46 12.32
N MET A 143 10.00 14.40 12.85
CA MET A 143 9.66 13.85 14.16
C MET A 143 9.88 14.87 15.28
N LYS A 144 11.01 15.60 15.27
CA LYS A 144 11.28 16.67 16.22
C LYS A 144 10.29 17.83 16.09
N LEU A 145 9.88 18.16 14.87
CA LEU A 145 8.86 19.18 14.63
C LEU A 145 7.50 18.74 15.17
N ALA A 146 7.11 17.49 14.93
CA ALA A 146 5.89 16.91 15.46
C ALA A 146 5.85 16.93 17.01
N ASP A 147 6.94 16.55 17.64
CA ASP A 147 7.05 16.61 19.11
C ASP A 147 6.91 18.04 19.64
N LYS A 148 7.54 19.01 18.98
CA LYS A 148 7.43 20.42 19.37
C LYS A 148 5.99 20.95 19.31
N VAL A 149 5.19 20.52 18.35
CA VAL A 149 3.78 20.94 18.20
C VAL A 149 2.81 19.94 18.79
N LYS A 150 3.30 18.88 19.45
CA LYS A 150 2.51 17.80 20.08
C LYS A 150 1.56 17.12 19.08
N CYS A 151 2.02 16.95 17.85
CA CYS A 151 1.31 16.29 16.78
C CYS A 151 1.67 14.80 16.72
N PRO A 152 0.72 13.87 16.62
CA PRO A 152 1.01 12.45 16.43
C PRO A 152 1.81 12.19 15.16
N VAL A 153 2.68 11.19 15.19
CA VAL A 153 3.47 10.77 14.02
C VAL A 153 2.92 9.46 13.48
N ILE A 154 2.63 9.42 12.19
CA ILE A 154 2.27 8.21 11.45
C ILE A 154 3.40 7.90 10.46
N THR A 155 3.91 6.67 10.49
CA THR A 155 4.95 6.22 9.57
C THR A 155 4.43 5.15 8.63
N LEU A 156 4.72 5.29 7.31
CA LEU A 156 4.45 4.28 6.30
C LEU A 156 5.78 3.81 5.70
N VAL A 157 6.17 2.57 6.04
CA VAL A 157 7.47 2.02 5.64
C VAL A 157 7.26 0.95 4.56
N ASP A 158 7.75 1.23 3.36
CA ASP A 158 7.77 0.31 2.22
C ASP A 158 9.07 0.51 1.43
N THR A 159 10.15 -0.07 1.92
CA THR A 159 11.48 0.00 1.32
C THR A 159 12.00 -1.39 0.98
N PRO A 160 12.76 -1.55 -0.13
CA PRO A 160 13.40 -2.83 -0.46
C PRO A 160 14.60 -3.14 0.46
N GLY A 161 15.14 -2.13 1.12
CA GLY A 161 16.28 -2.21 2.02
C GLY A 161 16.72 -0.84 2.50
N ALA A 162 17.64 -0.83 3.43
CA ALA A 162 18.28 0.36 3.98
C ALA A 162 19.76 0.40 3.56
#